data_8dc4aa3eb80155e3f735265a6fb13ca5
#
_entry.id   8dc4aa3eb80155e3f735265a6fb13ca5
#
_cell.length_a   1.000
_cell.length_b   1.000
_cell.length_c   1.000
_cell.angle_alpha   90.00
_cell.angle_beta   90.00
_cell.angle_gamma   90.00
#
_symmetry.space_group_name_H-M   'P 1'
#
loop_
_entity.id
_entity.type
_entity.pdbx_description
1 polymer ?
#
loop_
_entity_poly.entity_id
_entity_poly.type
_entity_poly.pdbx_seq_one_letter_code
_entity_poly.pdbx_strand_id
1 'polypeptide(L)' 'RYEGTAVSWNEKQPGDLICYQVVNGVGHVAIYIGDNQIIHAGSKDTGINVRNADYRAVWGVRRIVQ' A
#
# COMPACT_ATOMS: atom_id res chain seq x y z
N ARG A 1 -0.69 -6.79 13.43
CA ARG A 1 -1.66 -7.15 12.42
C ARG A 1 -1.03 -7.46 11.07
N TYR A 2 -0.31 -6.54 10.51
CA TYR A 2 0.37 -6.81 9.27
C TYR A 2 1.77 -7.30 9.56
N GLU A 3 2.23 -8.26 8.80
CA GLU A 3 3.55 -8.77 8.97
C GLU A 3 4.56 -7.81 8.37
N GLY A 4 5.81 -7.98 8.73
CA GLY A 4 6.87 -7.19 8.18
C GLY A 4 7.28 -6.08 9.10
N THR A 5 8.21 -5.27 8.63
CA THR A 5 8.81 -4.20 9.38
C THR A 5 8.16 -2.88 9.01
N ALA A 6 7.87 -2.06 10.01
CA ALA A 6 7.33 -0.73 9.76
C ALA A 6 8.37 0.13 9.06
N VAL A 7 7.93 0.89 8.08
CA VAL A 7 8.79 1.76 7.28
C VAL A 7 8.20 3.16 7.31
N SER A 8 9.05 4.17 7.45
CA SER A 8 8.56 5.54 7.37
C SER A 8 8.09 5.85 5.96
N TRP A 9 7.11 6.74 5.88
CA TRP A 9 6.56 7.14 4.59
C TRP A 9 7.65 7.59 3.63
N ASN A 10 8.62 8.35 4.14
CA ASN A 10 9.67 8.90 3.29
C ASN A 10 10.73 7.88 2.90
N GLU A 11 10.71 6.71 3.49
CA GLU A 11 11.69 5.69 3.21
C GLU A 11 11.12 4.50 2.46
N LYS A 12 9.89 4.59 2.03
CA LYS A 12 9.28 3.47 1.33
C LYS A 12 9.96 3.23 -0.02
N GLN A 13 10.03 1.98 -0.40
CA GLN A 13 10.68 1.55 -1.63
C GLN A 13 9.75 0.67 -2.43
N PRO A 14 9.97 0.54 -3.73
CA PRO A 14 9.15 -0.35 -4.54
C PRO A 14 9.12 -1.76 -3.93
N GLY A 15 7.95 -2.32 -3.87
CA GLY A 15 7.73 -3.62 -3.24
C GLY A 15 7.18 -3.53 -1.83
N ASP A 16 7.25 -2.37 -1.21
CA ASP A 16 6.67 -2.19 0.12
C ASP A 16 5.15 -2.18 0.02
N LEU A 17 4.50 -2.54 1.11
CA LEU A 17 3.04 -2.53 1.18
C LEU A 17 2.57 -1.25 1.83
N ILE A 18 1.63 -0.58 1.19
CA ILE A 18 0.97 0.57 1.77
C ILE A 18 -0.34 0.09 2.38
N CYS A 19 -0.50 0.31 3.67
CA CYS A 19 -1.70 -0.11 4.38
C CYS A 19 -2.55 1.12 4.62
N TYR A 20 -3.76 1.12 4.13
CA TYR A 20 -4.65 2.26 4.24
C TYR A 20 -5.57 2.11 5.43
N GLN A 21 -6.07 3.23 5.92
CA GLN A 21 -6.92 3.21 7.08
C GLN A 21 -8.25 2.55 6.77
N VAL A 22 -8.82 1.95 7.79
CA VAL A 22 -10.10 1.27 7.66
C VAL A 22 -11.19 2.32 7.51
N VAL A 23 -12.02 2.14 6.50
CA VAL A 23 -13.17 3.01 6.27
C VAL A 23 -14.39 2.11 6.15
N ASN A 24 -15.39 2.37 6.95
CA ASN A 24 -16.63 1.58 6.97
C ASN A 24 -16.34 0.09 7.16
N GLY A 25 -15.39 -0.21 8.02
CA GLY A 25 -15.05 -1.59 8.31
C GLY A 25 -14.19 -2.27 7.27
N VAL A 26 -13.76 -1.56 6.23
CA VAL A 26 -12.96 -2.15 5.16
C VAL A 26 -11.59 -1.52 5.13
N GLY A 27 -10.57 -2.33 5.28
CA GLY A 27 -9.20 -1.91 5.11
C GLY A 27 -8.75 -2.13 3.67
N HIS A 28 -7.57 -1.63 3.35
CA HIS A 28 -7.05 -1.78 2.01
C HIS A 28 -5.54 -1.79 2.03
N VAL A 29 -4.96 -2.58 1.15
CA VAL A 29 -3.50 -2.71 1.03
C VAL A 29 -3.16 -2.63 -0.45
N ALA A 30 -2.07 -1.94 -0.74
CA ALA A 30 -1.59 -1.85 -2.12
C ALA A 30 -0.08 -1.99 -2.14
N ILE A 31 0.48 -2.25 -3.30
CA ILE A 31 1.92 -2.42 -3.47
C ILE A 31 2.49 -1.14 -4.03
N TYR A 32 3.50 -0.60 -3.33
CA TYR A 32 4.18 0.60 -3.79
C TYR A 32 5.11 0.25 -4.95
N ILE A 33 5.07 1.04 -6.02
CA ILE A 33 5.88 0.77 -7.20
C ILE A 33 6.86 1.90 -7.50
N GLY A 34 7.00 2.86 -6.60
CA GLY A 34 7.88 3.99 -6.81
C GLY A 34 7.12 5.19 -7.36
N ASP A 35 7.78 6.33 -7.42
CA ASP A 35 7.20 7.56 -7.98
C ASP A 35 5.86 7.93 -7.36
N ASN A 36 5.71 7.68 -6.08
CA ASN A 36 4.47 7.98 -5.35
C ASN A 36 3.26 7.26 -5.94
N GLN A 37 3.47 6.06 -6.47
CA GLN A 37 2.40 5.31 -7.12
C GLN A 37 2.27 3.93 -6.51
N ILE A 38 1.07 3.40 -6.61
CA ILE A 38 0.75 2.08 -6.12
C ILE A 38 -0.03 1.28 -7.15
N ILE A 39 -0.01 -0.04 -6.98
CA ILE A 39 -0.88 -0.94 -7.70
C ILE A 39 -1.76 -1.60 -6.66
N HIS A 40 -3.07 -1.59 -6.87
CA HIS A 40 -3.99 -2.23 -5.96
C HIS A 40 -3.85 -3.74 -6.04
N ALA A 41 -3.71 -4.36 -4.90
CA ALA A 41 -3.66 -5.80 -4.84
C ALA A 41 -5.08 -6.34 -4.79
N GLY A 42 -5.32 -7.39 -5.52
CA GLY A 42 -6.58 -8.09 -5.42
C GLY A 42 -7.77 -7.43 -6.10
N SER A 43 -7.50 -6.47 -6.95
CA SER A 43 -8.58 -5.88 -7.71
C SER A 43 -9.07 -6.88 -8.72
N LYS A 44 -10.35 -7.08 -8.77
CA LYS A 44 -10.89 -8.03 -9.72
C LYS A 44 -11.56 -7.38 -10.88
N ASP A 45 -11.52 -6.10 -10.96
CA ASP A 45 -12.27 -5.49 -12.01
C ASP A 45 -11.60 -5.60 -13.32
N THR A 46 -10.49 -5.06 -13.50
CA THR A 46 -10.03 -4.87 -14.83
C THR A 46 -8.58 -4.82 -14.92
N GLY A 47 -7.91 -5.54 -14.18
CA GLY A 47 -6.50 -5.52 -14.30
C GLY A 47 -5.89 -4.43 -13.47
N ILE A 48 -4.79 -3.88 -13.94
CA ILE A 48 -3.92 -3.07 -13.13
C ILE A 48 -4.39 -1.64 -13.08
N ASN A 49 -4.64 -1.14 -11.87
CA ASN A 49 -4.95 0.26 -11.66
C ASN A 49 -3.82 0.91 -10.89
N VAL A 50 -3.19 1.88 -11.50
CA VAL A 50 -2.13 2.64 -10.87
C VAL A 50 -2.72 3.91 -10.30
N ARG A 51 -2.42 4.20 -9.04
CA ARG A 51 -2.91 5.41 -8.38
C ARG A 51 -1.78 6.04 -7.60
N ASN A 52 -1.98 7.27 -7.18
CA ASN A 52 -1.04 7.91 -6.27
C ASN A 52 -1.07 7.20 -4.93
N ALA A 53 0.10 7.05 -4.33
CA ALA A 53 0.21 6.31 -3.08
C ALA A 53 -0.59 6.96 -1.95
N ASP A 54 -0.77 8.26 -2.00
CA ASP A 54 -1.50 8.99 -0.97
C ASP A 54 -2.92 9.34 -1.37
N TYR A 55 -3.54 8.56 -2.23
CA TYR A 55 -4.88 8.87 -2.72
C TYR A 55 -5.94 8.75 -1.62
N ARG A 56 -5.63 8.10 -0.53
CA ARG A 56 -6.52 8.03 0.63
C ARG A 56 -5.66 7.93 1.88
N ALA A 57 -6.28 8.03 3.03
CA ALA A 57 -5.57 8.08 4.29
C ALA A 57 -4.75 6.82 4.52
N VAL A 58 -3.49 6.98 4.86
CA VAL A 58 -2.56 5.88 5.03
C VAL A 58 -2.47 5.54 6.51
N TRP A 59 -2.53 4.24 6.81
CA TRP A 59 -2.28 3.75 8.16
C TRP A 59 -0.79 3.54 8.40
N GLY A 60 -0.09 3.00 7.42
CA GLY A 60 1.34 2.77 7.55
C GLY A 60 1.91 2.05 6.35
N VAL A 61 3.21 1.85 6.38
CA VAL A 61 3.95 1.16 5.33
C VAL A 61 4.66 -0.02 5.97
N ARG A 62 4.67 -1.15 5.30
CA ARG A 62 5.33 -2.35 5.79
C ARG A 62 6.24 -2.93 4.73
N ARG A 63 7.38 -3.40 5.17
CA ARG A 63 8.34 -4.08 4.29
C ARG A 63 8.41 -5.53 4.70
N ILE A 64 8.15 -6.43 3.75
CA ILE A 64 8.21 -7.84 4.01
C ILE A 64 9.64 -8.29 3.72
N VAL A 65 10.28 -8.87 4.70
CA VAL A 65 11.65 -9.35 4.57
C VAL A 65 11.61 -10.83 4.32
N GLN A 66 12.34 -11.26 3.33
CA GLN A 66 12.35 -12.67 2.98
C GLN A 66 13.58 -13.36 3.44
#